data_e37cc7a0ae2992b5e6c20b6d601001ab
#
_entry.id   e37cc7a0ae2992b5e6c20b6d601001ab
#
_cell.length_a   1.000
_cell.length_b   1.000
_cell.length_c   1.000
_cell.angle_alpha   90.00
_cell.angle_beta   90.00
_cell.angle_gamma   90.00
#
_symmetry.space_group_name_H-M   'P 1'
#
loop_
_entity.id
_entity.type
_entity.pdbx_description
1 polymer ?
#
loop_
_entity_poly.entity_id
_entity_poly.type
_entity_poly.pdbx_seq_one_letter_code
_entity_poly.pdbx_strand_id
1 'polypeptide(L)'
;MENKELITKTLAYESLKNKLLDTTLRNILINYKKNKSSTITIEKEDIKSILDKIENRSEFKFIGSQDSDDDIEVESNEFLSSVSQKELLAILSLLQRKQKTLLEEQGINILYLAFGGLQWKDKTEKNVYSPLLFLPVSIESENGLQNKKIIIQSNDFVVNNSLIKKLNDDFGLDIKFEAFDNVEGSLYDRYSQYIEFINQKMNSFNDSEKQNWKIVDEASLSAFRFSSMDIYLDVDKNKDNIINSEIMNAMTGINNVFSSEYLYSEEEVDNIVSPKGYYHCLMTNSSQEAAIQSAIKGNSFIIQGPPGTGKSQTIANIISELIARNKKVLFVAEKKAALDVVYKSIQNLGFANFILLIHSNNSNKKDFSNDLYETLQDGQKFKKVSDEVIANNDYLYSDSLEKMNDFVRKILSNRKPLGRSLYLMIGDYQKLLANTKGINFDIRDFEKIDNEQFVKIQSSLNRFNLNYKNINFNAKESLWYGLSILDVKLQDLENIKEISSHLINEIQSLINFLDLEIPNNYQPYIKNSNYSLFNSFFKIFSNIQDIDINPKYLEIFSYNKTNATQTLNEILLQKEKIQPDIDWILSRYNQNIFN
;
A
#
# COMPACT_ATOMS: atom_id res chain seq x y z
N MET A 1 25.27 14.16 23.43
CA MET A 1 24.41 13.85 22.27
C MET A 1 24.38 12.36 22.01
N GLU A 2 25.50 11.67 21.93
CA GLU A 2 25.60 10.22 21.64
C GLU A 2 24.74 9.33 22.56
N ASN A 3 24.70 9.60 23.87
CA ASN A 3 23.88 8.81 24.79
C ASN A 3 22.37 8.94 24.53
N LYS A 4 21.90 10.10 24.07
CA LYS A 4 20.47 10.32 23.77
C LYS A 4 20.08 9.63 22.45
N GLU A 5 20.97 9.64 21.48
CA GLU A 5 20.78 8.94 20.19
C GLU A 5 20.73 7.43 20.38
N LEU A 6 21.66 6.88 21.18
CA LEU A 6 21.69 5.44 21.48
C LEU A 6 20.42 5.00 22.22
N ILE A 7 19.94 5.80 23.17
CA ILE A 7 18.68 5.53 23.90
C ILE A 7 17.49 5.51 22.91
N THR A 8 17.41 6.49 22.00
CA THR A 8 16.32 6.55 21.01
C THR A 8 16.33 5.34 20.08
N LYS A 9 17.50 4.93 19.58
CA LYS A 9 17.66 3.74 18.74
C LYS A 9 17.28 2.47 19.49
N THR A 10 17.71 2.34 20.74
CA THR A 10 17.39 1.19 21.58
C THR A 10 15.89 1.09 21.85
N LEU A 11 15.22 2.21 22.14
CA LEU A 11 13.75 2.24 22.32
C LEU A 11 13.01 1.88 21.04
N ALA A 12 13.46 2.36 19.88
CA ALA A 12 12.87 1.99 18.60
C ALA A 12 13.06 0.50 18.29
N TYR A 13 14.27 -0.03 18.54
CA TYR A 13 14.56 -1.45 18.42
C TYR A 13 13.65 -2.31 19.32
N GLU A 14 13.54 -1.98 20.61
CA GLU A 14 12.68 -2.72 21.53
C GLU A 14 11.20 -2.63 21.12
N SER A 15 10.75 -1.50 20.61
CA SER A 15 9.40 -1.34 20.07
C SER A 15 9.16 -2.24 18.86
N LEU A 16 10.11 -2.36 17.94
CA LEU A 16 10.03 -3.27 16.79
C LEU A 16 10.03 -4.72 17.22
N LYS A 17 10.97 -5.10 18.10
CA LYS A 17 11.11 -6.46 18.63
C LYS A 17 9.84 -6.91 19.35
N ASN A 18 9.26 -6.06 20.20
CA ASN A 18 8.03 -6.38 20.95
C ASN A 18 6.79 -6.54 20.05
N LYS A 19 6.79 -5.96 18.83
CA LYS A 19 5.72 -6.17 17.86
C LYS A 19 5.78 -7.53 17.15
N LEU A 20 6.92 -8.21 17.19
CA LEU A 20 7.10 -9.51 16.54
C LEU A 20 6.39 -10.64 17.31
N LEU A 21 6.26 -10.51 18.63
CA LEU A 21 5.59 -11.50 19.48
C LEU A 21 4.39 -10.88 20.19
N ASP A 22 3.22 -11.45 19.95
CA ASP A 22 2.03 -11.13 20.74
C ASP A 22 2.06 -11.93 22.06
N THR A 23 2.46 -11.29 23.15
CA THR A 23 2.43 -11.85 24.51
C THR A 23 1.16 -11.53 25.27
N THR A 24 0.11 -11.02 24.58
CA THR A 24 -1.19 -10.74 25.21
C THR A 24 -2.03 -11.99 25.35
N LEU A 25 -3.06 -11.95 26.22
CA LEU A 25 -4.04 -13.02 26.37
C LEU A 25 -4.96 -13.22 25.15
N ARG A 26 -4.77 -12.45 24.08
CA ARG A 26 -5.42 -12.66 22.77
C ARG A 26 -4.71 -13.74 21.95
N ASN A 27 -3.42 -13.95 22.23
CA ASN A 27 -2.66 -14.98 21.57
C ASN A 27 -3.14 -16.37 21.99
N ILE A 28 -3.54 -17.18 21.02
CA ILE A 28 -4.03 -18.56 21.22
C ILE A 28 -2.96 -19.49 21.81
N LEU A 29 -1.67 -19.19 21.63
CA LEU A 29 -0.57 -19.94 22.22
C LEU A 29 -0.44 -19.68 23.73
N ILE A 30 -0.94 -18.54 24.22
CA ILE A 30 -0.88 -18.15 25.63
C ILE A 30 -2.20 -18.47 26.33
N ASN A 31 -3.33 -18.11 25.72
CA ASN A 31 -4.65 -18.33 26.28
C ASN A 31 -5.50 -19.16 25.32
N TYR A 32 -5.23 -20.46 25.31
CA TYR A 32 -5.95 -21.39 24.46
C TYR A 32 -7.33 -21.74 25.05
N LYS A 33 -8.34 -21.38 24.30
CA LYS A 33 -9.72 -21.76 24.60
C LYS A 33 -10.15 -22.89 23.66
N LYS A 34 -10.36 -24.06 24.20
CA LYS A 34 -10.86 -25.20 23.43
C LYS A 34 -12.23 -24.85 22.85
N ASN A 35 -12.30 -24.74 21.55
CA ASN A 35 -13.55 -24.46 20.86
C ASN A 35 -14.09 -25.79 20.28
N LYS A 36 -15.27 -26.19 20.67
CA LYS A 36 -15.94 -27.42 20.19
C LYS A 36 -16.04 -27.51 18.67
N SER A 37 -16.01 -26.37 17.94
CA SER A 37 -16.10 -26.35 16.48
C SER A 37 -14.75 -26.42 15.74
N SER A 38 -13.61 -26.37 16.44
CA SER A 38 -12.28 -26.27 15.82
C SER A 38 -11.18 -27.00 16.58
N THR A 39 -11.50 -27.71 17.63
CA THR A 39 -10.56 -28.50 18.45
C THR A 39 -11.06 -29.92 18.57
N ILE A 40 -10.17 -30.89 18.41
CA ILE A 40 -10.41 -32.30 18.62
C ILE A 40 -9.48 -32.75 19.74
N THR A 41 -10.02 -33.17 20.88
CA THR A 41 -9.24 -33.73 22.00
C THR A 41 -9.20 -35.25 21.85
N ILE A 42 -8.04 -35.88 22.13
CA ILE A 42 -7.87 -37.33 22.16
C ILE A 42 -8.33 -37.80 23.54
N GLU A 43 -9.17 -38.83 23.58
CA GLU A 43 -9.72 -39.42 24.80
C GLU A 43 -9.33 -40.87 24.96
N LYS A 44 -9.46 -41.36 26.19
CA LYS A 44 -9.21 -42.76 26.62
C LYS A 44 -7.78 -43.27 26.41
N GLU A 45 -6.82 -42.40 26.05
CA GLU A 45 -5.39 -42.75 25.92
C GLU A 45 -4.51 -41.80 26.74
N ASP A 46 -3.47 -42.34 27.37
CA ASP A 46 -2.44 -41.51 28.00
C ASP A 46 -1.43 -40.97 26.97
N ILE A 47 -0.75 -39.91 27.36
CA ILE A 47 0.24 -39.24 26.46
C ILE A 47 1.31 -40.21 25.97
N LYS A 48 1.74 -41.16 26.84
CA LYS A 48 2.77 -42.13 26.48
C LYS A 48 2.29 -43.00 25.33
N SER A 49 1.08 -43.61 25.46
CA SER A 49 0.51 -44.43 24.41
C SER A 49 0.36 -43.69 23.08
N ILE A 50 -0.10 -42.43 23.15
CA ILE A 50 -0.26 -41.58 21.95
C ILE A 50 1.10 -41.32 21.28
N LEU A 51 2.14 -40.96 22.05
CA LEU A 51 3.47 -40.65 21.48
C LEU A 51 4.17 -41.90 20.99
N ASP A 52 4.03 -43.04 21.68
CA ASP A 52 4.58 -44.33 21.20
C ASP A 52 3.91 -44.77 19.89
N LYS A 53 2.60 -44.57 19.73
CA LYS A 53 1.92 -44.79 18.45
C LYS A 53 2.47 -43.89 17.34
N ILE A 54 2.65 -42.58 17.63
CA ILE A 54 3.15 -41.58 16.64
C ILE A 54 4.59 -41.90 16.23
N GLU A 55 5.44 -42.34 17.14
CA GLU A 55 6.82 -42.70 16.84
C GLU A 55 6.93 -43.86 15.85
N ASN A 56 6.01 -44.82 15.99
CA ASN A 56 5.98 -46.03 15.15
C ASN A 56 5.25 -45.85 13.81
N ARG A 57 4.44 -44.80 13.64
CA ARG A 57 3.66 -44.55 12.44
C ARG A 57 3.51 -43.06 12.14
N SER A 58 3.44 -42.73 10.87
CA SER A 58 3.26 -41.33 10.43
C SER A 58 1.83 -40.95 10.07
N GLU A 59 0.92 -41.93 9.98
CA GLU A 59 -0.47 -41.73 9.54
C GLU A 59 -1.48 -42.26 10.55
N PHE A 60 -2.50 -41.44 10.86
CA PHE A 60 -3.55 -41.75 11.82
C PHE A 60 -4.92 -41.33 11.33
N LYS A 61 -5.96 -41.92 11.94
CA LYS A 61 -7.36 -41.51 11.78
C LYS A 61 -7.94 -41.13 13.13
N PHE A 62 -8.88 -40.20 13.10
CA PHE A 62 -9.71 -39.93 14.25
C PHE A 62 -11.06 -40.66 14.11
N ILE A 63 -11.54 -41.25 15.22
CA ILE A 63 -12.85 -41.85 15.34
C ILE A 63 -13.69 -40.97 16.26
N GLY A 64 -14.95 -40.73 15.91
CA GLY A 64 -15.90 -39.99 16.75
C GLY A 64 -16.39 -40.82 17.92
N SER A 65 -16.62 -40.14 19.06
CA SER A 65 -17.31 -40.78 20.21
C SER A 65 -18.74 -41.19 19.82
N GLN A 66 -19.19 -42.31 20.34
CA GLN A 66 -20.59 -42.78 20.25
C GLN A 66 -21.29 -42.55 21.59
N ASP A 67 -22.59 -42.26 21.57
CA ASP A 67 -23.41 -42.01 22.77
C ASP A 67 -23.65 -43.27 23.61
N SER A 68 -23.21 -44.46 23.18
CA SER A 68 -23.30 -45.69 23.93
C SER A 68 -21.98 -46.01 24.64
N ASP A 69 -22.08 -46.42 25.89
CA ASP A 69 -20.95 -46.85 26.75
C ASP A 69 -20.23 -48.13 26.30
N ASP A 70 -20.47 -48.59 25.07
CA ASP A 70 -19.80 -49.73 24.50
C ASP A 70 -18.31 -49.44 24.25
N ASP A 71 -17.45 -50.37 24.64
CA ASP A 71 -16.01 -50.34 24.42
C ASP A 71 -15.72 -50.27 22.92
N ILE A 72 -15.43 -49.07 22.45
CA ILE A 72 -14.98 -48.88 21.06
C ILE A 72 -13.56 -49.44 20.99
N GLU A 73 -13.37 -50.53 20.25
CA GLU A 73 -12.02 -51.02 19.90
C GLU A 73 -11.35 -50.02 18.98
N VAL A 74 -10.29 -49.35 19.47
CA VAL A 74 -9.49 -48.38 18.74
C VAL A 74 -8.30 -49.11 18.12
N GLU A 75 -8.20 -49.10 16.82
CA GLU A 75 -7.05 -49.69 16.10
C GLU A 75 -5.75 -48.93 16.41
N SER A 76 -4.61 -49.58 16.16
CA SER A 76 -3.28 -49.00 16.44
C SER A 76 -2.94 -47.75 15.64
N ASN A 77 -3.73 -47.42 14.61
CA ASN A 77 -3.60 -46.23 13.74
C ASN A 77 -4.76 -45.23 13.95
N GLU A 78 -5.50 -45.38 15.05
CA GLU A 78 -6.69 -44.58 15.33
C GLU A 78 -6.58 -43.90 16.69
N PHE A 79 -7.21 -42.72 16.79
CA PHE A 79 -7.38 -41.96 18.03
C PHE A 79 -8.87 -41.67 18.24
N LEU A 80 -9.36 -41.96 19.44
CA LEU A 80 -10.71 -41.63 19.83
C LEU A 80 -10.82 -40.12 20.10
N SER A 81 -11.81 -39.48 19.49
CA SER A 81 -12.07 -38.05 19.70
C SER A 81 -13.17 -37.80 20.71
N SER A 82 -13.14 -36.64 21.35
CA SER A 82 -14.16 -36.14 22.28
C SER A 82 -15.49 -35.73 21.64
N VAL A 83 -15.61 -35.80 20.32
CA VAL A 83 -16.77 -35.30 19.58
C VAL A 83 -17.40 -36.43 18.74
N SER A 84 -18.68 -36.27 18.41
CA SER A 84 -19.40 -37.25 17.58
C SER A 84 -18.81 -37.36 16.19
N GLN A 85 -18.98 -38.49 15.50
CA GLN A 85 -18.44 -38.76 14.16
C GLN A 85 -18.83 -37.67 13.14
N LYS A 86 -20.06 -37.15 13.22
CA LYS A 86 -20.55 -36.08 12.33
C LYS A 86 -19.84 -34.76 12.57
N GLU A 87 -19.67 -34.38 13.83
CA GLU A 87 -18.95 -33.17 14.21
C GLU A 87 -17.48 -33.29 13.89
N LEU A 88 -16.87 -34.44 14.12
CA LEU A 88 -15.48 -34.74 13.78
C LEU A 88 -15.18 -34.49 12.30
N LEU A 89 -15.99 -35.01 11.38
CA LEU A 89 -15.83 -34.80 9.96
C LEU A 89 -15.99 -33.32 9.57
N ALA A 90 -16.89 -32.61 10.22
CA ALA A 90 -17.07 -31.16 10.00
C ALA A 90 -15.84 -30.36 10.45
N ILE A 91 -15.31 -30.66 11.65
CA ILE A 91 -14.11 -30.01 12.21
C ILE A 91 -12.88 -30.31 11.33
N LEU A 92 -12.64 -31.57 10.99
CA LEU A 92 -11.53 -31.96 10.12
C LEU A 92 -11.61 -31.25 8.75
N SER A 93 -12.82 -31.12 8.19
CA SER A 93 -13.01 -30.41 6.91
C SER A 93 -12.71 -28.91 7.02
N LEU A 94 -13.10 -28.30 8.12
CA LEU A 94 -12.81 -26.90 8.41
C LEU A 94 -11.31 -26.68 8.59
N LEU A 95 -10.66 -27.53 9.38
CA LEU A 95 -9.22 -27.46 9.65
C LEU A 95 -8.41 -27.67 8.37
N GLN A 96 -8.76 -28.67 7.56
CA GLN A 96 -8.12 -28.94 6.27
C GLN A 96 -8.23 -27.75 5.31
N ARG A 97 -9.41 -27.12 5.22
CA ARG A 97 -9.60 -25.94 4.37
C ARG A 97 -8.74 -24.78 4.85
N LYS A 98 -8.73 -24.51 6.16
CA LYS A 98 -7.89 -23.45 6.73
C LYS A 98 -6.41 -23.70 6.47
N GLN A 99 -5.96 -24.94 6.69
CA GLN A 99 -4.57 -25.34 6.41
C GLN A 99 -4.21 -25.09 4.95
N LYS A 100 -5.03 -25.61 4.03
CA LYS A 100 -4.79 -25.47 2.59
C LYS A 100 -4.70 -23.99 2.17
N THR A 101 -5.63 -23.17 2.64
CA THR A 101 -5.64 -21.74 2.33
C THR A 101 -4.36 -21.05 2.81
N LEU A 102 -3.96 -21.25 4.07
CA LEU A 102 -2.77 -20.60 4.61
C LEU A 102 -1.46 -21.16 4.05
N LEU A 103 -1.43 -22.45 3.74
CA LEU A 103 -0.30 -23.08 3.07
C LEU A 103 -0.11 -22.54 1.64
N GLU A 104 -1.20 -22.37 0.89
CA GLU A 104 -1.18 -21.80 -0.46
C GLU A 104 -0.88 -20.30 -0.45
N GLU A 105 -1.46 -19.53 0.48
CA GLU A 105 -1.28 -18.07 0.53
C GLU A 105 0.04 -17.64 1.16
N GLN A 106 0.45 -18.28 2.25
CA GLN A 106 1.57 -17.86 3.09
C GLN A 106 2.69 -18.91 3.21
N GLY A 107 2.44 -20.14 2.76
CA GLY A 107 3.39 -21.25 2.92
C GLY A 107 3.52 -21.73 4.38
N ILE A 108 2.60 -21.37 5.28
CA ILE A 108 2.68 -21.67 6.71
C ILE A 108 1.73 -22.81 7.05
N ASN A 109 2.26 -23.86 7.70
CA ASN A 109 1.40 -24.86 8.35
C ASN A 109 0.84 -24.30 9.66
N ILE A 110 -0.44 -24.53 9.89
CA ILE A 110 -1.13 -24.11 11.12
C ILE A 110 -1.69 -25.28 11.94
N LEU A 111 -1.64 -26.49 11.41
CA LEU A 111 -2.18 -27.64 12.11
C LEU A 111 -1.14 -28.34 12.96
N TYR A 112 -1.46 -28.48 14.22
CA TYR A 112 -0.59 -29.12 15.18
C TYR A 112 -1.40 -30.01 16.13
N LEU A 113 -0.78 -31.13 16.52
CA LEU A 113 -1.14 -31.87 17.72
C LEU A 113 -0.43 -31.21 18.90
N ALA A 114 -1.18 -30.67 19.82
CA ALA A 114 -0.68 -30.07 21.06
C ALA A 114 -0.65 -31.13 22.18
N PHE A 115 0.48 -31.20 22.88
CA PHE A 115 0.72 -32.13 23.97
C PHE A 115 1.04 -31.38 25.26
N GLY A 116 0.35 -31.77 26.34
CA GLY A 116 0.47 -31.13 27.62
C GLY A 116 -0.03 -29.69 27.64
N GLY A 117 -0.50 -29.23 28.77
CA GLY A 117 -0.98 -27.88 28.95
C GLY A 117 -0.67 -27.33 30.33
N LEU A 118 -0.30 -26.07 30.41
CA LEU A 118 -0.13 -25.35 31.65
C LEU A 118 -1.43 -24.61 32.00
N GLN A 119 -2.06 -24.96 33.10
CA GLN A 119 -3.09 -24.16 33.75
C GLN A 119 -2.41 -23.21 34.73
N TRP A 120 -2.58 -21.91 34.55
CA TRP A 120 -1.90 -20.92 35.36
C TRP A 120 -2.72 -19.64 35.49
N LYS A 121 -2.32 -18.76 36.40
CA LYS A 121 -2.91 -17.43 36.55
C LYS A 121 -1.92 -16.39 36.03
N ASP A 122 -2.45 -15.46 35.23
CA ASP A 122 -1.64 -14.30 34.80
C ASP A 122 -1.49 -13.26 35.92
N LYS A 123 -0.72 -12.21 35.70
CA LYS A 123 -0.57 -11.09 36.66
C LYS A 123 -1.88 -10.40 37.04
N THR A 124 -2.95 -10.58 36.24
CA THR A 124 -4.30 -10.05 36.51
C THR A 124 -5.21 -11.05 37.18
N GLU A 125 -4.66 -12.16 37.72
CA GLU A 125 -5.34 -13.27 38.38
C GLU A 125 -6.36 -14.01 37.51
N LYS A 126 -6.31 -13.86 36.19
CA LYS A 126 -7.15 -14.63 35.27
C LYS A 126 -6.61 -16.03 35.09
N ASN A 127 -7.49 -17.02 35.14
CA ASN A 127 -7.15 -18.39 34.80
C ASN A 127 -6.88 -18.49 33.30
N VAL A 128 -5.72 -19.02 32.95
CA VAL A 128 -5.22 -19.17 31.60
C VAL A 128 -4.81 -20.63 31.37
N TYR A 129 -5.04 -21.11 30.18
CA TYR A 129 -4.57 -22.42 29.74
C TYR A 129 -3.68 -22.25 28.49
N SER A 130 -2.47 -22.79 28.56
CA SER A 130 -1.48 -22.69 27.49
C SER A 130 -0.97 -24.08 27.11
N PRO A 131 -1.06 -24.52 25.85
CA PRO A 131 -0.41 -25.74 25.40
C PRO A 131 1.12 -25.62 25.50
N LEU A 132 1.82 -26.72 25.71
CA LEU A 132 3.26 -26.73 25.98
C LEU A 132 4.09 -27.12 24.76
N LEU A 133 3.77 -28.27 24.15
CA LEU A 133 4.52 -28.83 23.02
C LEU A 133 3.58 -29.13 21.84
N PHE A 134 4.11 -29.08 20.64
CA PHE A 134 3.33 -29.26 19.42
C PHE A 134 4.07 -30.13 18.41
N LEU A 135 3.35 -31.00 17.71
CA LEU A 135 3.84 -31.71 16.52
C LEU A 135 3.10 -31.21 15.29
N PRO A 136 3.82 -30.85 14.22
CA PRO A 136 3.19 -30.38 12.97
C PRO A 136 2.52 -31.54 12.24
N VAL A 137 1.28 -31.30 11.80
CA VAL A 137 0.49 -32.32 11.09
C VAL A 137 -0.16 -31.75 9.84
N SER A 138 -0.57 -32.63 8.93
CA SER A 138 -1.44 -32.30 7.81
C SER A 138 -2.66 -33.20 7.77
N ILE A 139 -3.74 -32.73 7.13
CA ILE A 139 -4.95 -33.51 6.89
C ILE A 139 -5.06 -33.80 5.41
N GLU A 140 -5.07 -35.06 5.06
CA GLU A 140 -5.29 -35.52 3.68
C GLU A 140 -6.61 -36.28 3.55
N SER A 141 -7.21 -36.23 2.38
CA SER A 141 -8.44 -36.97 2.06
C SER A 141 -8.11 -38.15 1.18
N GLU A 142 -8.50 -39.35 1.59
CA GLU A 142 -8.35 -40.57 0.83
C GLU A 142 -9.71 -40.93 0.20
N ASN A 143 -9.78 -41.08 -1.11
CA ASN A 143 -10.96 -41.56 -1.85
C ASN A 143 -12.31 -40.95 -1.49
N GLY A 144 -12.38 -39.62 -1.24
CA GLY A 144 -13.61 -38.89 -0.98
C GLY A 144 -13.63 -38.13 0.37
N LEU A 145 -14.72 -37.37 0.61
CA LEU A 145 -14.86 -36.46 1.77
C LEU A 145 -14.95 -37.18 3.12
N GLN A 146 -15.15 -38.48 3.15
CA GLN A 146 -15.45 -39.22 4.40
C GLN A 146 -14.21 -39.82 5.08
N ASN A 147 -13.13 -40.11 4.33
CA ASN A 147 -11.91 -40.69 4.91
C ASN A 147 -10.80 -39.64 4.97
N LYS A 148 -10.60 -39.08 6.16
CA LYS A 148 -9.53 -38.12 6.41
C LYS A 148 -8.45 -38.76 7.27
N LYS A 149 -7.20 -38.63 6.81
CA LYS A 149 -6.00 -39.05 7.52
C LYS A 149 -5.24 -37.86 8.06
N ILE A 150 -4.68 -38.02 9.23
CA ILE A 150 -3.73 -37.07 9.83
C ILE A 150 -2.33 -37.62 9.56
N ILE A 151 -1.48 -36.81 8.97
CA ILE A 151 -0.09 -37.15 8.67
C ILE A 151 0.82 -36.32 9.54
N ILE A 152 1.70 -36.98 10.28
CA ILE A 152 2.73 -36.33 11.08
C ILE A 152 3.84 -35.86 10.12
N GLN A 153 4.13 -34.56 10.12
CA GLN A 153 5.10 -33.97 9.21
C GLN A 153 6.54 -34.00 9.74
N SER A 154 6.70 -33.92 11.05
CA SER A 154 7.97 -34.07 11.73
C SER A 154 7.76 -34.67 13.11
N ASN A 155 8.72 -35.48 13.55
CA ASN A 155 8.77 -35.99 14.91
C ASN A 155 9.46 -35.01 15.88
N ASP A 156 9.81 -33.80 15.45
CA ASP A 156 10.41 -32.79 16.31
C ASP A 156 9.32 -31.93 16.95
N PHE A 157 9.37 -31.83 18.25
CA PHE A 157 8.47 -30.96 18.99
C PHE A 157 8.79 -29.48 18.74
N VAL A 158 7.76 -28.71 18.50
CA VAL A 158 7.79 -27.24 18.52
C VAL A 158 7.38 -26.79 19.93
N VAL A 159 8.26 -26.06 20.58
CA VAL A 159 8.02 -25.55 21.95
C VAL A 159 7.21 -24.26 21.90
N ASN A 160 6.37 -24.03 22.93
CA ASN A 160 5.60 -22.80 23.06
C ASN A 160 6.47 -21.61 23.51
N ASN A 161 7.23 -21.05 22.61
CA ASN A 161 8.14 -19.94 22.92
C ASN A 161 7.40 -18.65 23.31
N SER A 162 6.15 -18.45 22.85
CA SER A 162 5.32 -17.32 23.26
C SER A 162 4.96 -17.40 24.74
N LEU A 163 4.67 -18.62 25.24
CA LEU A 163 4.43 -18.86 26.65
C LEU A 163 5.72 -18.65 27.46
N ILE A 164 6.85 -19.22 27.01
CA ILE A 164 8.15 -19.03 27.66
C ILE A 164 8.46 -17.55 27.84
N LYS A 165 8.33 -16.77 26.76
CA LYS A 165 8.55 -15.32 26.80
C LYS A 165 7.62 -14.64 27.82
N LYS A 166 6.35 -14.98 27.82
CA LYS A 166 5.35 -14.45 28.76
C LYS A 166 5.71 -14.78 30.21
N LEU A 167 6.08 -16.01 30.47
CA LEU A 167 6.48 -16.46 31.81
C LEU A 167 7.77 -15.78 32.29
N ASN A 168 8.73 -15.60 31.39
CA ASN A 168 9.96 -14.88 31.71
C ASN A 168 9.69 -13.40 32.00
N ASP A 169 8.90 -12.71 31.18
CA ASP A 169 8.61 -11.29 31.33
C ASP A 169 7.71 -11.00 32.55
N ASP A 170 6.74 -11.86 32.80
CA ASP A 170 5.78 -11.64 33.88
C ASP A 170 6.26 -12.12 35.24
N PHE A 171 7.01 -13.22 35.26
CA PHE A 171 7.35 -13.92 36.50
C PHE A 171 8.86 -14.15 36.69
N GLY A 172 9.70 -13.81 35.71
CA GLY A 172 11.17 -13.91 35.84
C GLY A 172 11.69 -15.34 35.90
N LEU A 173 11.04 -16.30 35.21
CA LEU A 173 11.41 -17.73 35.26
C LEU A 173 12.78 -18.07 34.67
N ASP A 174 13.37 -17.19 33.88
CA ASP A 174 14.65 -17.36 33.20
C ASP A 174 14.75 -18.69 32.43
N ILE A 175 13.73 -18.99 31.63
CA ILE A 175 13.71 -20.13 30.72
C ILE A 175 14.37 -19.71 29.42
N LYS A 176 15.44 -20.39 29.01
CA LYS A 176 16.09 -20.16 27.71
C LYS A 176 15.31 -20.85 26.60
N PHE A 177 15.16 -20.19 25.46
CA PHE A 177 14.42 -20.74 24.30
C PHE A 177 15.12 -21.99 23.73
N GLU A 178 16.44 -22.05 23.79
CA GLU A 178 17.29 -23.12 23.23
C GLU A 178 17.42 -24.32 24.16
N ALA A 179 16.77 -24.31 25.34
CA ALA A 179 16.95 -25.35 26.37
C ALA A 179 16.56 -26.76 25.88
N PHE A 180 15.80 -26.86 24.77
CA PHE A 180 15.27 -28.13 24.25
C PHE A 180 15.61 -28.42 22.77
N ASP A 181 16.49 -27.65 22.14
CA ASP A 181 16.80 -27.81 20.71
C ASP A 181 17.54 -29.12 20.38
N ASN A 182 18.19 -29.78 21.35
CA ASN A 182 19.00 -30.97 21.15
C ASN A 182 18.73 -32.08 22.16
N VAL A 183 17.49 -32.27 22.57
CA VAL A 183 17.11 -33.35 23.49
C VAL A 183 17.00 -34.67 22.73
N GLU A 184 17.82 -35.67 23.05
CA GLU A 184 17.80 -37.00 22.46
C GLU A 184 16.83 -37.93 23.19
N GLY A 185 16.35 -38.95 22.51
CA GLY A 185 15.43 -39.97 23.05
C GLY A 185 14.16 -40.14 22.24
N SER A 186 13.29 -41.05 22.69
CA SER A 186 11.95 -41.25 22.13
C SER A 186 11.07 -40.00 22.26
N LEU A 187 9.99 -39.91 21.50
CA LEU A 187 9.03 -38.78 21.61
C LEU A 187 8.53 -38.64 23.05
N TYR A 188 8.26 -39.76 23.73
CA TYR A 188 7.83 -39.73 25.13
C TYR A 188 8.93 -39.29 26.08
N ASP A 189 10.19 -39.72 25.87
CA ASP A 189 11.31 -39.26 26.70
C ASP A 189 11.50 -37.75 26.60
N ARG A 190 11.46 -37.22 25.40
CA ARG A 190 11.58 -35.76 25.14
C ARG A 190 10.40 -34.99 25.77
N TYR A 191 9.18 -35.51 25.67
CA TYR A 191 8.04 -34.92 26.33
C TYR A 191 8.23 -34.89 27.85
N SER A 192 8.57 -36.05 28.45
CA SER A 192 8.73 -36.19 29.90
C SER A 192 9.83 -35.26 30.43
N GLN A 193 10.97 -35.17 29.75
CA GLN A 193 12.06 -34.27 30.12
C GLN A 193 11.63 -32.81 30.08
N TYR A 194 10.83 -32.42 29.09
CA TYR A 194 10.32 -31.04 29.00
C TYR A 194 9.34 -30.74 30.13
N ILE A 195 8.41 -31.65 30.43
CA ILE A 195 7.45 -31.49 31.50
C ILE A 195 8.16 -31.41 32.86
N GLU A 196 9.17 -32.26 33.08
CA GLU A 196 9.95 -32.24 34.30
C GLU A 196 10.72 -30.92 34.45
N PHE A 197 11.33 -30.44 33.39
CA PHE A 197 12.03 -29.15 33.38
C PHE A 197 11.09 -27.98 33.71
N ILE A 198 9.90 -27.91 33.11
CA ILE A 198 8.93 -26.87 33.42
C ILE A 198 8.49 -26.97 34.87
N ASN A 199 8.23 -28.19 35.38
CA ASN A 199 7.91 -28.42 36.79
C ASN A 199 9.02 -27.93 37.73
N GLN A 200 10.29 -28.22 37.42
CA GLN A 200 11.44 -27.75 38.20
C GLN A 200 11.51 -26.22 38.24
N LYS A 201 11.31 -25.56 37.09
CA LYS A 201 11.25 -24.10 37.00
C LYS A 201 10.08 -23.52 37.79
N MET A 202 8.92 -24.12 37.70
CA MET A 202 7.76 -23.73 38.50
C MET A 202 8.02 -23.91 39.99
N ASN A 203 8.74 -24.97 40.42
CA ASN A 203 9.08 -25.22 41.79
C ASN A 203 10.08 -24.24 42.40
N SER A 204 10.79 -23.47 41.60
CA SER A 204 11.69 -22.41 42.06
C SER A 204 10.94 -21.11 42.48
N PHE A 205 9.62 -21.01 42.27
CA PHE A 205 8.82 -19.89 42.73
C PHE A 205 8.44 -19.97 44.21
N ASN A 206 8.24 -18.80 44.82
CA ASN A 206 7.65 -18.72 46.15
C ASN A 206 6.17 -19.18 46.14
N ASP A 207 5.75 -19.92 47.17
CA ASP A 207 4.41 -20.53 47.27
C ASP A 207 3.25 -19.51 47.15
N SER A 208 3.49 -18.24 47.47
CA SER A 208 2.49 -17.17 47.37
C SER A 208 2.15 -16.79 45.90
N GLU A 209 3.06 -17.03 44.96
CA GLU A 209 2.86 -16.71 43.54
C GLU A 209 2.36 -17.91 42.72
N LYS A 210 2.55 -19.13 43.26
CA LYS A 210 2.18 -20.40 42.63
C LYS A 210 0.68 -20.74 42.67
N GLN A 211 -0.19 -19.86 43.17
CA GLN A 211 -1.58 -20.21 43.40
C GLN A 211 -2.22 -20.97 42.22
N ASN A 212 -2.23 -22.31 42.31
CA ASN A 212 -2.91 -23.24 41.41
C ASN A 212 -2.35 -23.45 40.01
N TRP A 213 -1.03 -23.24 39.79
CA TRP A 213 -0.42 -23.66 38.54
C TRP A 213 -0.32 -25.18 38.46
N LYS A 214 -0.83 -25.76 37.38
CA LYS A 214 -0.88 -27.20 37.19
C LYS A 214 -0.60 -27.56 35.74
N ILE A 215 0.27 -28.54 35.52
CA ILE A 215 0.41 -29.17 34.22
C ILE A 215 -0.68 -30.23 34.08
N VAL A 216 -1.32 -30.24 32.92
CA VAL A 216 -2.37 -31.21 32.56
C VAL A 216 -1.86 -32.01 31.37
N ASP A 217 -1.89 -33.35 31.53
CA ASP A 217 -1.53 -34.26 30.46
C ASP A 217 -2.74 -34.50 29.56
N GLU A 218 -2.70 -33.86 28.40
CA GLU A 218 -3.73 -34.01 27.37
C GLU A 218 -3.14 -33.78 25.97
N ALA A 219 -3.79 -34.35 24.98
CA ALA A 219 -3.44 -34.16 23.58
C ALA A 219 -4.64 -33.65 22.78
N SER A 220 -4.43 -32.66 21.92
CA SER A 220 -5.50 -32.11 21.10
C SER A 220 -4.99 -31.63 19.71
N LEU A 221 -5.80 -31.83 18.69
CA LEU A 221 -5.59 -31.30 17.36
C LEU A 221 -6.32 -29.97 17.21
N SER A 222 -5.59 -28.94 16.82
CA SER A 222 -6.16 -27.62 16.52
C SER A 222 -5.27 -26.81 15.58
N ALA A 223 -5.77 -25.64 15.17
CA ALA A 223 -5.01 -24.70 14.41
C ALA A 223 -4.26 -23.73 15.33
N PHE A 224 -2.93 -23.74 15.26
CA PHE A 224 -2.04 -22.83 15.99
C PHE A 224 -1.18 -22.05 15.00
N ARG A 225 -0.97 -20.77 15.28
CA ARG A 225 -0.15 -19.91 14.43
C ARG A 225 1.13 -19.52 15.17
N PHE A 226 2.22 -20.13 14.76
CA PHE A 226 3.57 -19.76 15.22
C PHE A 226 4.11 -18.67 14.29
N SER A 227 3.73 -17.45 14.53
CA SER A 227 4.25 -16.35 13.72
C SER A 227 5.42 -15.69 14.43
N SER A 228 6.51 -15.48 13.69
CA SER A 228 7.59 -14.54 14.01
C SER A 228 8.57 -14.92 15.13
N MET A 229 8.51 -16.13 15.71
CA MET A 229 9.46 -16.48 16.77
C MET A 229 10.90 -16.56 16.25
N ASP A 230 11.11 -17.20 15.10
CA ASP A 230 12.42 -17.30 14.47
C ASP A 230 12.96 -15.91 14.11
N ILE A 231 12.08 -15.02 13.63
CA ILE A 231 12.43 -13.62 13.36
C ILE A 231 12.76 -12.89 14.67
N TYR A 232 12.00 -13.14 15.74
CA TYR A 232 12.26 -12.54 17.05
C TYR A 232 13.64 -12.93 17.60
N LEU A 233 13.99 -14.22 17.51
CA LEU A 233 15.30 -14.73 17.93
C LEU A 233 16.44 -14.18 17.06
N ASP A 234 16.23 -14.12 15.76
CA ASP A 234 17.20 -13.55 14.83
C ASP A 234 17.43 -12.06 15.09
N VAL A 235 16.36 -11.30 15.31
CA VAL A 235 16.43 -9.88 15.68
C VAL A 235 17.16 -9.71 17.01
N ASP A 236 16.90 -10.57 17.99
CA ASP A 236 17.59 -10.51 19.30
C ASP A 236 19.08 -10.79 19.18
N LYS A 237 19.46 -11.81 18.43
CA LYS A 237 20.84 -12.19 18.16
C LYS A 237 21.62 -11.13 17.38
N ASN A 238 20.94 -10.40 16.50
CA ASN A 238 21.53 -9.35 15.66
C ASN A 238 21.31 -7.94 16.20
N LYS A 239 20.97 -7.77 17.48
CA LYS A 239 20.65 -6.49 18.12
C LYS A 239 21.62 -5.37 17.77
N ASP A 240 22.91 -5.59 17.94
CA ASP A 240 23.93 -4.57 17.73
C ASP A 240 24.04 -4.16 16.26
N ASN A 241 23.92 -5.12 15.34
CA ASN A 241 23.92 -4.87 13.91
C ASN A 241 22.71 -4.04 13.49
N ILE A 242 21.53 -4.33 14.06
CA ILE A 242 20.29 -3.63 13.75
C ILE A 242 20.32 -2.19 14.29
N ILE A 243 20.72 -2.00 15.55
CA ILE A 243 20.79 -0.68 16.20
C ILE A 243 21.77 0.25 15.46
N ASN A 244 22.88 -0.31 14.95
CA ASN A 244 23.91 0.45 14.25
C ASN A 244 23.67 0.56 12.74
N SER A 245 22.59 -0.03 12.21
CA SER A 245 22.30 0.03 10.78
C SER A 245 21.87 1.44 10.34
N GLU A 246 22.21 1.81 9.11
CA GLU A 246 21.78 3.08 8.50
C GLU A 246 20.24 3.19 8.40
N ILE A 247 19.58 2.07 8.15
CA ILE A 247 18.10 2.01 8.08
C ILE A 247 17.48 2.36 9.43
N MET A 248 18.05 1.85 10.55
CA MET A 248 17.57 2.20 11.89
C MET A 248 17.78 3.69 12.18
N ASN A 249 18.91 4.25 11.75
CA ASN A 249 19.18 5.68 11.86
C ASN A 249 18.14 6.53 11.12
N ALA A 250 17.80 6.13 9.90
CA ALA A 250 16.76 6.80 9.10
C ALA A 250 15.37 6.68 9.74
N MET A 251 15.00 5.49 10.22
CA MET A 251 13.68 5.26 10.86
C MET A 251 13.51 6.03 12.17
N THR A 252 14.59 6.29 12.89
CA THR A 252 14.57 7.06 14.15
C THR A 252 14.72 8.57 13.94
N GLY A 253 14.95 9.03 12.71
CA GLY A 253 15.13 10.45 12.38
C GLY A 253 16.40 11.08 12.96
N ILE A 254 17.36 10.28 13.41
CA ILE A 254 18.59 10.75 14.04
C ILE A 254 19.54 11.34 13.02
N ASN A 255 19.58 10.77 11.83
CA ASN A 255 20.34 11.32 10.71
C ASN A 255 19.47 11.26 9.46
N ASN A 256 19.41 12.33 8.69
CA ASN A 256 18.94 12.33 7.31
C ASN A 256 19.99 11.63 6.40
N VAL A 257 20.40 10.42 6.78
CA VAL A 257 21.48 9.68 6.10
C VAL A 257 21.04 9.15 4.73
N PHE A 258 19.77 9.00 4.50
CA PHE A 258 19.29 9.03 3.13
C PHE A 258 19.29 10.50 2.66
N SER A 259 20.50 11.14 2.69
CA SER A 259 20.75 12.22 1.77
C SER A 259 20.26 11.70 0.44
N SER A 260 19.29 12.40 -0.10
CA SER A 260 18.74 12.13 -1.41
C SER A 260 19.89 11.92 -2.42
N GLU A 261 20.43 10.70 -2.45
CA GLU A 261 21.11 10.29 -3.65
C GLU A 261 20.07 10.46 -4.73
N TYR A 262 20.42 11.24 -5.69
CA TYR A 262 19.56 11.68 -6.75
C TYR A 262 18.88 10.46 -7.40
N LEU A 263 17.59 10.33 -7.22
CA LEU A 263 16.78 9.34 -7.92
C LEU A 263 16.52 9.88 -9.33
N TYR A 264 16.71 9.05 -10.31
CA TYR A 264 16.49 9.42 -11.69
C TYR A 264 15.03 9.76 -11.95
N SER A 265 14.79 10.86 -12.68
CA SER A 265 13.46 11.22 -13.17
C SER A 265 13.18 10.53 -14.52
N GLU A 266 11.91 10.46 -14.89
CA GLU A 266 11.50 9.90 -16.19
C GLU A 266 12.10 10.66 -17.38
N GLU A 267 12.36 11.96 -17.22
CA GLU A 267 12.88 12.83 -18.26
C GLU A 267 14.39 12.63 -18.52
N GLU A 268 15.10 12.06 -17.53
CA GLU A 268 16.54 11.87 -17.59
C GLU A 268 16.95 10.49 -18.11
N VAL A 269 15.99 9.55 -18.14
CA VAL A 269 16.23 8.15 -18.49
C VAL A 269 16.99 8.01 -19.81
N ASP A 270 16.60 8.74 -20.84
CA ASP A 270 17.23 8.66 -22.16
C ASP A 270 18.69 9.15 -22.19
N ASN A 271 19.07 9.98 -21.22
CA ASN A 271 20.45 10.49 -21.09
C ASN A 271 21.34 9.56 -20.25
N ILE A 272 20.74 8.67 -19.46
CA ILE A 272 21.43 7.82 -18.47
C ILE A 272 21.60 6.40 -18.98
N VAL A 273 20.58 5.88 -19.67
CA VAL A 273 20.59 4.51 -20.19
C VAL A 273 21.62 4.39 -21.29
N SER A 274 22.62 3.55 -21.02
CA SER A 274 23.62 3.15 -22.02
C SER A 274 23.21 1.78 -22.58
N PRO A 275 23.20 1.60 -23.91
CA PRO A 275 22.97 0.28 -24.50
C PRO A 275 23.95 -0.76 -23.99
N LYS A 276 25.20 -0.37 -23.73
CA LYS A 276 26.20 -1.26 -23.14
C LYS A 276 25.85 -1.53 -21.67
N GLY A 277 25.57 -2.81 -21.37
CA GLY A 277 25.22 -3.23 -20.02
C GLY A 277 23.76 -3.08 -19.69
N TYR A 278 22.90 -3.13 -20.69
CA TYR A 278 21.46 -3.16 -20.55
C TYR A 278 20.97 -4.62 -20.56
N TYR A 279 20.53 -5.12 -19.41
CA TYR A 279 20.18 -6.53 -19.21
C TYR A 279 18.71 -6.72 -18.82
N HIS A 280 17.82 -5.87 -19.34
CA HIS A 280 16.39 -6.03 -19.14
C HIS A 280 15.88 -7.26 -19.87
N CYS A 281 14.99 -7.96 -19.22
CA CYS A 281 14.34 -9.14 -19.78
C CYS A 281 12.88 -8.90 -20.18
N LEU A 282 12.29 -7.78 -19.71
CA LEU A 282 10.92 -7.37 -20.02
C LEU A 282 10.90 -5.92 -20.45
N MET A 283 9.90 -5.54 -21.25
CA MET A 283 9.70 -4.14 -21.67
C MET A 283 9.43 -3.25 -20.47
N THR A 284 9.94 -2.01 -20.53
CA THR A 284 9.76 -1.00 -19.51
C THR A 284 9.19 0.29 -20.12
N ASN A 285 8.54 1.08 -19.30
CA ASN A 285 8.25 2.48 -19.58
C ASN A 285 9.26 3.39 -18.84
N SER A 286 9.23 4.69 -19.07
CA SER A 286 10.20 5.64 -18.51
C SER A 286 10.22 5.64 -16.98
N SER A 287 9.05 5.54 -16.31
CA SER A 287 9.01 5.51 -14.85
C SER A 287 9.54 4.20 -14.25
N GLN A 288 9.28 3.08 -14.91
CA GLN A 288 9.87 1.79 -14.53
C GLN A 288 11.38 1.80 -14.72
N GLU A 289 11.84 2.36 -15.84
CA GLU A 289 13.26 2.49 -16.17
C GLU A 289 14.00 3.36 -15.14
N ALA A 290 13.44 4.49 -14.76
CA ALA A 290 14.01 5.38 -13.74
C ALA A 290 14.19 4.64 -12.40
N ALA A 291 13.22 3.81 -12.01
CA ALA A 291 13.30 2.98 -10.81
C ALA A 291 14.39 1.90 -10.92
N ILE A 292 14.50 1.24 -12.09
CA ILE A 292 15.50 0.21 -12.35
C ILE A 292 16.90 0.81 -12.29
N GLN A 293 17.13 1.93 -12.98
CA GLN A 293 18.44 2.61 -12.99
C GLN A 293 18.83 3.12 -11.59
N SER A 294 17.87 3.58 -10.81
CA SER A 294 18.09 3.96 -9.40
C SER A 294 18.49 2.75 -8.55
N ALA A 295 17.89 1.58 -8.80
CA ALA A 295 18.26 0.34 -8.11
C ALA A 295 19.65 -0.16 -8.52
N ILE A 296 20.01 -0.08 -9.80
CA ILE A 296 21.34 -0.44 -10.31
C ILE A 296 22.41 0.39 -9.64
N LYS A 297 22.14 1.67 -9.39
CA LYS A 297 23.06 2.59 -8.69
C LYS A 297 23.24 2.26 -7.21
N GLY A 298 22.36 1.43 -6.64
CA GLY A 298 22.40 1.03 -5.25
C GLY A 298 21.59 1.92 -4.30
N ASN A 299 20.73 2.76 -4.84
CA ASN A 299 19.89 3.63 -4.02
C ASN A 299 18.82 2.84 -3.24
N SER A 300 18.47 3.35 -2.06
CA SER A 300 17.35 2.87 -1.25
C SER A 300 16.14 3.78 -1.47
N PHE A 301 15.02 3.22 -1.92
CA PHE A 301 13.82 4.00 -2.25
C PHE A 301 12.54 3.17 -2.18
N ILE A 302 11.40 3.84 -2.24
CA ILE A 302 10.07 3.23 -2.25
C ILE A 302 9.46 3.36 -3.64
N ILE A 303 8.99 2.24 -4.21
CA ILE A 303 8.24 2.22 -5.46
C ILE A 303 6.75 2.07 -5.13
N GLN A 304 5.97 3.10 -5.43
CA GLN A 304 4.52 3.03 -5.33
C GLN A 304 3.93 2.73 -6.71
N GLY A 305 3.17 1.65 -6.81
CA GLY A 305 2.52 1.26 -8.06
C GLY A 305 1.12 0.71 -7.81
N PRO A 306 0.04 1.36 -8.28
CA PRO A 306 -1.30 0.79 -8.28
C PRO A 306 -1.37 -0.57 -9.02
N PRO A 307 -2.43 -1.35 -8.88
CA PRO A 307 -2.63 -2.56 -9.68
C PRO A 307 -2.58 -2.24 -11.18
N GLY A 308 -1.90 -3.08 -11.96
CA GLY A 308 -1.79 -2.93 -13.42
C GLY A 308 -0.65 -2.03 -13.92
N THR A 309 0.15 -1.41 -13.05
CA THR A 309 1.29 -0.55 -13.45
C THR A 309 2.58 -1.30 -13.79
N GLY A 310 2.55 -2.63 -13.83
CA GLY A 310 3.73 -3.42 -14.18
C GLY A 310 4.74 -3.61 -13.04
N LYS A 311 4.32 -3.54 -11.74
CA LYS A 311 5.23 -3.75 -10.59
C LYS A 311 6.06 -5.03 -10.70
N SER A 312 5.43 -6.15 -11.06
CA SER A 312 6.13 -7.44 -11.20
C SER A 312 7.15 -7.44 -12.34
N GLN A 313 6.88 -6.69 -13.43
CA GLN A 313 7.83 -6.51 -14.53
C GLN A 313 9.03 -5.68 -14.06
N THR A 314 8.79 -4.59 -13.33
CA THR A 314 9.85 -3.75 -12.75
C THR A 314 10.74 -4.56 -11.81
N ILE A 315 10.14 -5.37 -10.91
CA ILE A 315 10.87 -6.26 -10.00
C ILE A 315 11.70 -7.28 -10.77
N ALA A 316 11.13 -7.94 -11.78
CA ALA A 316 11.85 -8.92 -12.60
C ALA A 316 13.04 -8.29 -13.32
N ASN A 317 12.88 -7.09 -13.87
CA ASN A 317 13.98 -6.35 -14.50
C ASN A 317 15.05 -5.90 -13.51
N ILE A 318 14.68 -5.42 -12.32
CA ILE A 318 15.65 -5.11 -11.25
C ILE A 318 16.46 -6.36 -10.89
N ILE A 319 15.80 -7.50 -10.72
CA ILE A 319 16.47 -8.76 -10.38
C ILE A 319 17.43 -9.18 -11.51
N SER A 320 17.00 -9.18 -12.77
CA SER A 320 17.85 -9.55 -13.91
C SER A 320 19.06 -8.64 -14.07
N GLU A 321 18.87 -7.32 -13.94
CA GLU A 321 19.95 -6.34 -14.00
C GLU A 321 20.99 -6.53 -12.89
N LEU A 322 20.53 -6.79 -11.67
CA LEU A 322 21.43 -7.00 -10.53
C LEU A 322 22.16 -8.34 -10.61
N ILE A 323 21.48 -9.41 -11.07
CA ILE A 323 22.12 -10.72 -11.31
C ILE A 323 23.21 -10.59 -12.40
N ALA A 324 22.91 -9.92 -13.52
CA ALA A 324 23.89 -9.69 -14.59
C ALA A 324 25.14 -8.92 -14.10
N ARG A 325 25.01 -8.13 -13.04
CA ARG A 325 26.12 -7.41 -12.37
C ARG A 325 26.72 -8.18 -11.19
N ASN A 326 26.49 -9.49 -11.11
CA ASN A 326 26.99 -10.35 -10.02
C ASN A 326 26.55 -9.89 -8.62
N LYS A 327 25.37 -9.27 -8.50
CA LYS A 327 24.80 -8.91 -7.20
C LYS A 327 23.93 -10.04 -6.66
N LYS A 328 23.95 -10.25 -5.35
CA LYS A 328 23.02 -11.14 -4.66
C LYS A 328 21.75 -10.34 -4.35
N VAL A 329 20.61 -10.88 -4.75
CA VAL A 329 19.32 -10.22 -4.58
C VAL A 329 18.46 -11.06 -3.65
N LEU A 330 17.96 -10.46 -2.57
CA LEU A 330 16.97 -11.07 -1.70
C LEU A 330 15.60 -10.42 -1.99
N PHE A 331 14.66 -11.22 -2.47
CA PHE A 331 13.27 -10.79 -2.67
C PHE A 331 12.38 -11.36 -1.58
N VAL A 332 11.75 -10.51 -0.79
CA VAL A 332 10.89 -10.87 0.34
C VAL A 332 9.47 -10.41 0.08
N ALA A 333 8.51 -11.28 0.32
CA ALA A 333 7.08 -10.95 0.29
C ALA A 333 6.33 -11.65 1.42
N GLU A 334 5.28 -11.04 1.92
CA GLU A 334 4.42 -11.61 2.96
C GLU A 334 3.67 -12.86 2.45
N LYS A 335 3.23 -12.82 1.18
CA LYS A 335 2.42 -13.88 0.57
C LYS A 335 3.24 -14.68 -0.44
N LYS A 336 3.19 -16.01 -0.33
CA LYS A 336 3.80 -16.93 -1.30
C LYS A 336 3.36 -16.63 -2.73
N ALA A 337 2.08 -16.35 -2.95
CA ALA A 337 1.55 -16.00 -4.27
C ALA A 337 2.29 -14.83 -4.94
N ALA A 338 2.78 -13.85 -4.18
CA ALA A 338 3.57 -12.75 -4.73
C ALA A 338 4.98 -13.20 -5.17
N LEU A 339 5.60 -14.12 -4.41
CA LEU A 339 6.87 -14.76 -4.80
C LEU A 339 6.70 -15.58 -6.07
N ASP A 340 5.63 -16.39 -6.14
CA ASP A 340 5.34 -17.27 -7.29
C ASP A 340 5.14 -16.48 -8.60
N VAL A 341 4.51 -15.31 -8.55
CA VAL A 341 4.32 -14.44 -9.74
C VAL A 341 5.66 -13.97 -10.29
N VAL A 342 6.56 -13.50 -9.43
CA VAL A 342 7.89 -13.02 -9.85
C VAL A 342 8.75 -14.20 -10.31
N TYR A 343 8.72 -15.33 -9.59
CA TYR A 343 9.44 -16.55 -9.96
C TYR A 343 9.02 -17.06 -11.34
N LYS A 344 7.71 -17.21 -11.60
CA LYS A 344 7.19 -17.63 -12.91
C LYS A 344 7.60 -16.69 -14.03
N SER A 345 7.60 -15.37 -13.76
CA SER A 345 8.07 -14.40 -14.77
C SER A 345 9.53 -14.63 -15.14
N ILE A 346 10.39 -14.87 -14.16
CA ILE A 346 11.83 -15.11 -14.39
C ILE A 346 12.06 -16.53 -14.97
N GLN A 347 11.28 -17.52 -14.56
CA GLN A 347 11.32 -18.88 -15.10
C GLN A 347 10.97 -18.92 -16.59
N ASN A 348 9.92 -18.21 -17.00
CA ASN A 348 9.51 -18.10 -18.41
C ASN A 348 10.59 -17.46 -19.29
N LEU A 349 11.48 -16.69 -18.70
CA LEU A 349 12.63 -16.06 -19.36
C LEU A 349 13.87 -16.97 -19.40
N GLY A 350 13.81 -18.16 -18.80
CA GLY A 350 14.91 -19.12 -18.76
C GLY A 350 15.95 -18.88 -17.67
N PHE A 351 15.66 -18.02 -16.66
CA PHE A 351 16.59 -17.69 -15.58
C PHE A 351 16.28 -18.40 -14.24
N ALA A 352 15.44 -19.45 -14.25
CA ALA A 352 15.06 -20.15 -13.03
C ALA A 352 16.27 -20.67 -12.23
N ASN A 353 17.32 -21.11 -12.91
CA ASN A 353 18.53 -21.67 -12.29
C ASN A 353 19.37 -20.65 -11.51
N PHE A 354 19.08 -19.36 -11.64
CA PHE A 354 19.73 -18.31 -10.84
C PHE A 354 18.93 -17.94 -9.58
N ILE A 355 17.78 -18.62 -9.35
CA ILE A 355 16.87 -18.30 -8.25
C ILE A 355 16.75 -19.50 -7.32
N LEU A 356 16.98 -19.25 -6.03
CA LEU A 356 16.71 -20.19 -4.96
C LEU A 356 15.40 -19.82 -4.28
N LEU A 357 14.42 -20.74 -4.31
CA LEU A 357 13.16 -20.57 -3.61
C LEU A 357 13.32 -21.01 -2.15
N ILE A 358 13.21 -20.04 -1.23
CA ILE A 358 13.26 -20.32 0.20
C ILE A 358 11.84 -20.09 0.74
N HIS A 359 11.10 -21.18 0.94
CA HIS A 359 9.78 -21.14 1.57
C HIS A 359 9.89 -21.65 3.01
N SER A 360 9.02 -21.14 3.89
CA SER A 360 8.96 -21.58 5.28
C SER A 360 8.70 -23.09 5.39
N ASN A 361 9.43 -23.75 6.26
CA ASN A 361 9.22 -25.07 6.89
C ASN A 361 8.89 -26.31 6.06
N ASN A 362 8.46 -26.21 4.81
CA ASN A 362 8.08 -27.35 3.97
C ASN A 362 8.99 -27.56 2.75
N SER A 363 10.06 -26.80 2.60
CA SER A 363 11.08 -27.17 1.63
C SER A 363 11.83 -28.38 2.19
N ASN A 364 11.44 -29.58 1.72
CA ASN A 364 12.19 -30.79 1.99
C ASN A 364 13.67 -30.50 1.76
N LYS A 365 14.52 -30.81 2.73
CA LYS A 365 16.00 -30.70 2.57
C LYS A 365 16.46 -31.36 1.26
N LYS A 366 15.71 -32.36 0.81
CA LYS A 366 15.92 -33.06 -0.45
C LYS A 366 15.63 -32.20 -1.68
N ASP A 367 14.51 -31.43 -1.68
CA ASP A 367 14.14 -30.56 -2.80
C ASP A 367 15.14 -29.41 -2.93
N PHE A 368 15.52 -28.80 -1.80
CA PHE A 368 16.58 -27.78 -1.76
C PHE A 368 17.93 -28.31 -2.30
N SER A 369 18.32 -29.53 -1.91
CA SER A 369 19.56 -30.14 -2.40
C SER A 369 19.47 -30.47 -3.88
N ASN A 370 18.30 -30.90 -4.39
CA ASN A 370 18.08 -31.17 -5.79
C ASN A 370 18.14 -29.88 -6.63
N ASP A 371 17.52 -28.79 -6.17
CA ASP A 371 17.57 -27.49 -6.86
C ASP A 371 19.02 -26.98 -6.97
N LEU A 372 19.80 -27.10 -5.91
CA LEU A 372 21.23 -26.76 -5.93
C LEU A 372 22.01 -27.66 -6.91
N TYR A 373 21.74 -28.94 -6.90
CA TYR A 373 22.40 -29.88 -7.79
C TYR A 373 22.08 -29.59 -9.27
N GLU A 374 20.82 -29.36 -9.60
CA GLU A 374 20.39 -28.98 -10.95
C GLU A 374 21.03 -27.66 -11.39
N THR A 375 21.07 -26.65 -10.53
CA THR A 375 21.74 -25.38 -10.81
C THR A 375 23.23 -25.56 -11.13
N LEU A 376 23.93 -26.41 -10.38
CA LEU A 376 25.34 -26.72 -10.63
C LEU A 376 25.57 -27.45 -11.95
N GLN A 377 24.68 -28.39 -12.29
CA GLN A 377 24.74 -29.14 -13.54
C GLN A 377 24.44 -28.23 -14.75
N ASP A 378 23.43 -27.40 -14.67
CA ASP A 378 23.00 -26.51 -15.75
C ASP A 378 23.94 -25.33 -15.96
N GLY A 379 24.63 -24.87 -14.92
CA GLY A 379 25.68 -23.85 -15.05
C GLY A 379 26.77 -24.17 -16.08
N GLN A 380 26.98 -25.45 -16.35
CA GLN A 380 27.93 -25.91 -17.39
C GLN A 380 27.34 -25.87 -18.83
N LYS A 381 26.05 -25.69 -18.98
CA LYS A 381 25.34 -25.70 -20.26
C LYS A 381 25.18 -24.31 -20.91
N PHE A 382 25.41 -23.22 -20.16
CA PHE A 382 25.26 -21.88 -20.70
C PHE A 382 26.34 -21.58 -21.75
N LYS A 383 25.90 -21.34 -22.97
CA LYS A 383 26.80 -20.91 -24.06
C LYS A 383 27.06 -19.39 -23.92
N LYS A 384 28.31 -19.00 -23.94
CA LYS A 384 28.69 -17.61 -24.03
C LYS A 384 28.20 -17.02 -25.36
N VAL A 385 27.44 -15.93 -25.30
CA VAL A 385 27.04 -15.18 -26.50
C VAL A 385 28.29 -14.51 -27.08
N SER A 386 28.48 -14.52 -28.39
CA SER A 386 29.64 -13.88 -29.02
C SER A 386 29.60 -12.37 -28.86
N ASP A 387 30.76 -11.79 -28.66
CA ASP A 387 30.90 -10.34 -28.50
C ASP A 387 30.39 -9.56 -29.74
N GLU A 388 30.44 -10.16 -30.93
CA GLU A 388 29.86 -9.60 -32.16
C GLU A 388 28.33 -9.46 -32.11
N VAL A 389 27.63 -10.48 -31.59
CA VAL A 389 26.16 -10.43 -31.44
C VAL A 389 25.76 -9.38 -30.44
N ILE A 390 26.50 -9.28 -29.34
CA ILE A 390 26.28 -8.22 -28.32
C ILE A 390 26.47 -6.85 -28.94
N ALA A 391 27.62 -6.62 -29.61
CA ALA A 391 27.91 -5.33 -30.23
C ALA A 391 26.89 -4.94 -31.31
N ASN A 392 26.40 -5.89 -32.10
CA ASN A 392 25.37 -5.63 -33.10
C ASN A 392 24.03 -5.24 -32.47
N ASN A 393 23.63 -5.93 -31.39
CA ASN A 393 22.42 -5.60 -30.66
C ASN A 393 22.51 -4.22 -29.98
N ASP A 394 23.65 -3.90 -29.38
CA ASP A 394 23.92 -2.58 -28.80
C ASP A 394 23.82 -1.46 -29.84
N TYR A 395 24.36 -1.71 -31.03
CA TYR A 395 24.27 -0.78 -32.17
C TYR A 395 22.81 -0.58 -32.62
N LEU A 396 22.07 -1.67 -32.84
CA LEU A 396 20.66 -1.59 -33.27
C LEU A 396 19.78 -0.89 -32.25
N TYR A 397 20.02 -1.14 -30.96
CA TYR A 397 19.31 -0.46 -29.88
C TYR A 397 19.62 1.04 -29.88
N SER A 398 20.91 1.42 -29.94
CA SER A 398 21.35 2.82 -29.94
C SER A 398 20.79 3.60 -31.14
N ASP A 399 20.87 3.02 -32.34
CA ASP A 399 20.35 3.64 -33.56
C ASP A 399 18.82 3.82 -33.49
N SER A 400 18.11 2.83 -32.94
CA SER A 400 16.66 2.92 -32.77
C SER A 400 16.25 3.97 -31.75
N LEU A 401 16.95 4.04 -30.61
CA LEU A 401 16.73 5.03 -29.57
C LEU A 401 16.99 6.45 -30.08
N GLU A 402 18.12 6.65 -30.82
CA GLU A 402 18.46 7.94 -31.41
C GLU A 402 17.41 8.41 -32.41
N LYS A 403 16.94 7.50 -33.29
CA LYS A 403 15.87 7.80 -34.25
C LYS A 403 14.57 8.22 -33.59
N MET A 404 14.17 7.48 -32.51
CA MET A 404 12.97 7.81 -31.77
C MET A 404 13.10 9.17 -31.06
N ASN A 405 14.21 9.41 -30.39
CA ASN A 405 14.46 10.67 -29.69
C ASN A 405 14.57 11.86 -30.64
N ASP A 406 15.18 11.67 -31.82
CA ASP A 406 15.24 12.68 -32.85
C ASP A 406 13.83 13.01 -33.40
N PHE A 407 13.00 12.00 -33.61
CA PHE A 407 11.61 12.20 -34.01
C PHE A 407 10.83 13.02 -32.96
N VAL A 408 10.91 12.63 -31.67
CA VAL A 408 10.25 13.35 -30.58
C VAL A 408 10.75 14.78 -30.48
N ARG A 409 12.09 15.00 -30.53
CA ARG A 409 12.67 16.32 -30.54
C ARG A 409 12.16 17.18 -31.69
N LYS A 410 12.06 16.62 -32.90
CA LYS A 410 11.55 17.32 -34.09
C LYS A 410 10.10 17.73 -33.97
N ILE A 411 9.27 16.90 -33.29
CA ILE A 411 7.86 17.20 -33.09
C ILE A 411 7.65 18.23 -31.97
N LEU A 412 8.44 18.12 -30.89
CA LEU A 412 8.29 18.98 -29.70
C LEU A 412 9.09 20.29 -29.79
N SER A 413 10.11 20.36 -30.66
CA SER A 413 10.90 21.57 -30.80
C SER A 413 10.10 22.74 -31.36
N ASN A 414 10.32 23.91 -30.78
CA ASN A 414 9.72 25.15 -31.26
C ASN A 414 10.28 25.54 -32.64
N ARG A 415 9.39 25.76 -33.61
CA ARG A 415 9.73 26.11 -34.98
C ARG A 415 9.48 27.58 -35.25
N LYS A 416 10.45 28.22 -35.93
CA LYS A 416 10.28 29.58 -36.43
C LYS A 416 9.32 29.58 -37.64
N PRO A 417 8.57 30.66 -37.89
CA PRO A 417 8.58 31.94 -37.15
C PRO A 417 7.72 31.91 -35.89
N LEU A 418 6.71 31.02 -35.76
CA LEU A 418 5.70 31.01 -34.72
C LEU A 418 6.23 30.67 -33.32
N GLY A 419 7.41 30.07 -33.18
CA GLY A 419 7.96 29.66 -31.88
C GLY A 419 7.14 28.57 -31.21
N ARG A 420 6.37 27.77 -31.96
CA ARG A 420 5.52 26.69 -31.49
C ARG A 420 5.97 25.34 -32.00
N SER A 421 5.75 24.30 -31.23
CA SER A 421 6.03 22.93 -31.64
C SER A 421 4.96 22.42 -32.63
N LEU A 422 5.37 21.50 -33.50
CA LEU A 422 4.44 20.82 -34.42
C LEU A 422 3.33 20.09 -33.66
N TYR A 423 3.64 19.49 -32.52
CA TYR A 423 2.66 18.81 -31.63
C TYR A 423 1.54 19.76 -31.20
N LEU A 424 1.89 20.96 -30.70
CA LEU A 424 0.91 21.95 -30.27
C LEU A 424 0.08 22.46 -31.45
N MET A 425 0.72 22.69 -32.60
CA MET A 425 0.00 23.14 -33.81
C MET A 425 -1.00 22.12 -34.31
N ILE A 426 -0.66 20.82 -34.32
CA ILE A 426 -1.58 19.76 -34.71
C ILE A 426 -2.75 19.66 -33.70
N GLY A 427 -2.46 19.74 -32.39
CA GLY A 427 -3.51 19.72 -31.37
C GLY A 427 -4.49 20.87 -31.49
N ASP A 428 -4.00 22.10 -31.72
CA ASP A 428 -4.85 23.26 -31.92
C ASP A 428 -5.66 23.15 -33.23
N TYR A 429 -5.04 22.64 -34.30
CA TYR A 429 -5.72 22.38 -35.56
C TYR A 429 -6.87 21.38 -35.42
N GLN A 430 -6.64 20.26 -34.70
CA GLN A 430 -7.70 19.26 -34.45
C GLN A 430 -8.87 19.85 -33.63
N LYS A 431 -8.56 20.65 -32.60
CA LYS A 431 -9.61 21.36 -31.83
C LYS A 431 -10.43 22.31 -32.70
N LEU A 432 -9.76 23.03 -33.60
CA LEU A 432 -10.46 23.94 -34.52
C LEU A 432 -11.34 23.17 -35.50
N LEU A 433 -10.86 22.06 -36.06
CA LEU A 433 -11.65 21.22 -36.97
C LEU A 433 -12.92 20.66 -36.31
N ALA A 434 -12.82 20.28 -35.02
CA ALA A 434 -13.97 19.76 -34.27
C ALA A 434 -15.04 20.82 -33.99
N ASN A 435 -14.63 22.11 -33.88
CA ASN A 435 -15.51 23.20 -33.46
C ASN A 435 -15.94 24.14 -34.58
N THR A 436 -15.33 24.09 -35.77
CA THR A 436 -15.59 24.99 -36.88
C THR A 436 -15.91 24.19 -38.14
N LYS A 437 -16.99 24.56 -38.85
CA LYS A 437 -17.18 24.13 -40.24
C LYS A 437 -16.23 24.94 -41.09
N GLY A 438 -15.03 24.34 -41.33
CA GLY A 438 -13.92 24.87 -42.07
C GLY A 438 -14.10 26.20 -42.79
N ILE A 439 -13.77 27.29 -42.12
CA ILE A 439 -13.62 28.59 -42.78
C ILE A 439 -12.21 28.63 -43.32
N ASN A 440 -12.05 28.48 -44.63
CA ASN A 440 -10.76 28.65 -45.28
C ASN A 440 -10.64 30.11 -45.70
N PHE A 441 -9.63 30.80 -45.18
CA PHE A 441 -9.18 32.08 -45.67
C PHE A 441 -7.66 32.12 -45.71
N ASP A 442 -7.10 32.72 -46.74
CA ASP A 442 -5.66 32.85 -46.84
C ASP A 442 -5.20 34.12 -46.09
N ILE A 443 -4.27 33.92 -45.17
CA ILE A 443 -3.57 35.00 -44.50
C ILE A 443 -2.31 35.29 -45.34
N ARG A 444 -2.27 36.49 -45.98
CA ARG A 444 -1.08 36.93 -46.70
C ARG A 444 0.11 37.05 -45.76
N ASP A 445 1.30 36.64 -46.23
CA ASP A 445 2.54 36.70 -45.44
C ASP A 445 2.55 35.90 -44.12
N PHE A 446 1.74 34.86 -44.03
CA PHE A 446 1.65 33.98 -42.82
C PHE A 446 3.04 33.50 -42.36
N GLU A 447 3.95 33.26 -43.31
CA GLU A 447 5.32 32.81 -43.03
C GLU A 447 6.15 33.83 -42.24
N LYS A 448 5.74 35.08 -42.18
CA LYS A 448 6.43 36.17 -41.47
C LYS A 448 5.87 36.41 -40.07
N ILE A 449 4.71 35.80 -39.73
CA ILE A 449 4.05 36.00 -38.43
C ILE A 449 4.81 35.25 -37.35
N ASP A 450 5.44 36.00 -36.45
CA ASP A 450 6.07 35.45 -35.25
C ASP A 450 5.04 35.22 -34.12
N ASN A 451 5.49 34.64 -33.02
CA ASN A 451 4.61 34.35 -31.88
C ASN A 451 4.01 35.61 -31.23
N GLU A 452 4.75 36.70 -31.20
CA GLU A 452 4.28 37.97 -30.62
C GLU A 452 3.16 38.57 -31.48
N GLN A 453 3.35 38.58 -32.77
CA GLN A 453 2.33 39.03 -33.72
C GLN A 453 1.10 38.13 -33.69
N PHE A 454 1.28 36.81 -33.61
CA PHE A 454 0.19 35.85 -33.48
C PHE A 454 -0.65 36.10 -32.22
N VAL A 455 -0.02 36.28 -31.06
CA VAL A 455 -0.70 36.61 -29.81
C VAL A 455 -1.44 37.95 -29.89
N LYS A 456 -0.85 38.97 -30.53
CA LYS A 456 -1.50 40.26 -30.76
C LYS A 456 -2.75 40.11 -31.63
N ILE A 457 -2.66 39.33 -32.72
CA ILE A 457 -3.80 39.05 -33.61
C ILE A 457 -4.89 38.31 -32.80
N GLN A 458 -4.54 37.27 -32.06
CA GLN A 458 -5.49 36.50 -31.26
C GLN A 458 -6.17 37.38 -30.20
N SER A 459 -5.43 38.21 -29.48
CA SER A 459 -5.99 39.11 -28.47
C SER A 459 -6.93 40.14 -29.08
N SER A 460 -6.57 40.67 -30.27
CA SER A 460 -7.40 41.63 -31.01
C SER A 460 -8.71 40.98 -31.50
N LEU A 461 -8.64 39.74 -32.02
CA LEU A 461 -9.82 38.99 -32.43
C LEU A 461 -10.72 38.64 -31.24
N ASN A 462 -10.15 38.25 -30.11
CA ASN A 462 -10.89 37.98 -28.89
C ASN A 462 -11.60 39.25 -28.38
N ARG A 463 -10.92 40.38 -28.34
CA ARG A 463 -11.51 41.68 -28.00
C ARG A 463 -12.63 42.08 -28.97
N PHE A 464 -12.40 41.88 -30.26
CA PHE A 464 -13.42 42.10 -31.27
C PHE A 464 -14.66 41.23 -31.05
N ASN A 465 -14.45 39.90 -30.81
CA ASN A 465 -15.54 38.95 -30.56
C ASN A 465 -16.33 39.28 -29.29
N LEU A 466 -15.67 39.68 -28.20
CA LEU A 466 -16.34 40.13 -26.98
C LEU A 466 -17.19 41.36 -27.22
N ASN A 467 -16.66 42.35 -27.92
CA ASN A 467 -17.39 43.58 -28.26
C ASN A 467 -18.58 43.28 -29.19
N TYR A 468 -18.38 42.36 -30.16
CA TYR A 468 -19.44 41.96 -31.08
C TYR A 468 -20.55 41.17 -30.42
N LYS A 469 -20.20 40.34 -29.42
CA LYS A 469 -21.18 39.66 -28.53
C LYS A 469 -22.02 40.67 -27.73
N ASN A 470 -21.38 41.69 -27.15
CA ASN A 470 -22.08 42.71 -26.34
C ASN A 470 -23.19 43.46 -27.12
N ILE A 471 -23.12 43.46 -28.45
CA ILE A 471 -24.15 44.01 -29.33
C ILE A 471 -25.01 42.90 -29.98
N ASN A 472 -25.08 41.69 -29.34
CA ASN A 472 -25.84 40.53 -29.84
C ASN A 472 -25.57 40.19 -31.32
N PHE A 473 -24.29 40.36 -31.75
CA PHE A 473 -23.85 40.21 -33.16
C PHE A 473 -24.63 41.07 -34.16
N ASN A 474 -25.35 42.12 -33.70
CA ASN A 474 -26.08 43.05 -34.53
C ASN A 474 -25.61 44.48 -34.23
N ALA A 475 -24.68 44.97 -35.03
CA ALA A 475 -24.17 46.31 -34.89
C ALA A 475 -25.26 47.40 -34.94
N LYS A 476 -26.36 47.12 -35.63
CA LYS A 476 -27.47 48.09 -35.78
C LYS A 476 -28.31 48.25 -34.50
N GLU A 477 -28.28 47.27 -33.62
CA GLU A 477 -28.98 47.32 -32.33
C GLU A 477 -28.11 47.91 -31.20
N SER A 478 -26.84 48.16 -31.48
CA SER A 478 -25.94 48.82 -30.54
C SER A 478 -26.38 50.26 -30.29
N LEU A 479 -26.39 50.71 -29.06
CA LEU A 479 -26.59 52.12 -28.69
C LEU A 479 -25.58 53.05 -29.32
N TRP A 480 -24.47 52.51 -29.76
CA TRP A 480 -23.37 53.21 -30.43
C TRP A 480 -23.42 53.10 -31.97
N TYR A 481 -24.47 52.48 -32.53
CA TYR A 481 -24.60 52.33 -33.97
C TYR A 481 -24.81 53.70 -34.62
N GLY A 482 -23.95 54.02 -35.61
CA GLY A 482 -23.95 55.31 -36.28
C GLY A 482 -23.02 56.36 -35.67
N LEU A 483 -22.39 56.06 -34.53
CA LEU A 483 -21.34 56.91 -33.99
C LEU A 483 -20.09 56.81 -34.89
N SER A 484 -19.73 57.89 -35.55
CA SER A 484 -18.54 57.95 -36.44
C SER A 484 -17.35 58.64 -35.76
N ILE A 485 -17.39 58.83 -34.44
CA ILE A 485 -16.33 59.50 -33.69
C ILE A 485 -15.19 58.51 -33.48
N LEU A 486 -14.10 58.66 -34.24
CA LEU A 486 -12.88 57.89 -34.08
C LEU A 486 -11.94 58.49 -33.02
N ASP A 487 -12.04 59.81 -32.75
CA ASP A 487 -11.30 60.52 -31.73
C ASP A 487 -12.22 61.28 -30.77
N VAL A 488 -12.09 61.09 -29.46
CA VAL A 488 -12.85 61.78 -28.43
C VAL A 488 -12.35 63.21 -28.31
N LYS A 489 -13.21 64.22 -28.60
CA LYS A 489 -12.89 65.64 -28.43
C LYS A 489 -13.19 66.11 -27.00
N LEU A 490 -12.60 67.28 -26.65
CA LEU A 490 -12.80 67.90 -25.34
C LEU A 490 -14.28 68.05 -24.96
N GLN A 491 -15.11 68.37 -25.95
CA GLN A 491 -16.57 68.49 -25.79
C GLN A 491 -17.26 67.20 -25.42
N ASP A 492 -16.78 66.07 -25.96
CA ASP A 492 -17.29 64.71 -25.62
C ASP A 492 -16.89 64.39 -24.17
N LEU A 493 -15.71 64.83 -23.70
CA LEU A 493 -15.28 64.68 -22.34
C LEU A 493 -16.12 65.54 -21.35
N GLU A 494 -16.52 66.74 -21.77
CA GLU A 494 -17.43 67.59 -20.97
C GLU A 494 -18.80 66.96 -20.85
N ASN A 495 -19.36 66.45 -21.92
CA ASN A 495 -20.61 65.72 -21.91
C ASN A 495 -20.54 64.44 -21.05
N ILE A 496 -19.43 63.69 -21.13
CA ILE A 496 -19.18 62.55 -20.27
C ILE A 496 -19.10 62.95 -18.79
N LYS A 497 -18.46 64.10 -18.50
CA LYS A 497 -18.40 64.63 -17.12
C LYS A 497 -19.77 65.00 -16.62
N GLU A 498 -20.58 65.68 -17.40
CA GLU A 498 -21.95 66.07 -17.07
C GLU A 498 -22.84 64.88 -16.79
N ILE A 499 -22.78 63.87 -17.67
CA ILE A 499 -23.50 62.59 -17.50
C ILE A 499 -22.97 61.83 -16.25
N SER A 500 -21.66 61.85 -16.03
CA SER A 500 -21.06 61.23 -14.87
C SER A 500 -21.48 61.91 -13.57
N SER A 501 -21.54 63.25 -13.58
CA SER A 501 -22.01 64.05 -12.43
C SER A 501 -23.50 63.78 -12.12
N HIS A 502 -24.32 63.67 -13.16
CA HIS A 502 -25.73 63.27 -13.05
C HIS A 502 -25.84 61.87 -12.44
N LEU A 503 -25.05 60.94 -12.93
CA LEU A 503 -25.03 59.57 -12.45
C LEU A 503 -24.58 59.51 -10.96
N ILE A 504 -23.59 60.32 -10.56
CA ILE A 504 -23.17 60.41 -9.16
C ILE A 504 -24.31 60.90 -8.27
N ASN A 505 -25.07 61.92 -8.73
CA ASN A 505 -26.21 62.42 -8.00
C ASN A 505 -27.34 61.38 -7.90
N GLU A 506 -27.60 60.63 -8.94
CA GLU A 506 -28.54 59.53 -8.89
C GLU A 506 -28.11 58.42 -7.96
N ILE A 507 -26.84 58.06 -7.99
CA ILE A 507 -26.27 57.07 -7.06
C ILE A 507 -26.39 57.58 -5.62
N GLN A 508 -26.13 58.90 -5.38
CA GLN A 508 -26.28 59.49 -4.05
C GLN A 508 -27.73 59.47 -3.59
N SER A 509 -28.65 59.71 -4.48
CA SER A 509 -30.11 59.62 -4.23
C SER A 509 -30.51 58.19 -3.93
N LEU A 510 -29.92 57.22 -4.64
CA LEU A 510 -30.14 55.81 -4.39
C LEU A 510 -29.56 55.38 -3.01
N ILE A 511 -28.40 55.86 -2.65
CA ILE A 511 -27.79 55.63 -1.32
C ILE A 511 -28.69 56.20 -0.21
N ASN A 512 -29.20 57.42 -0.40
CA ASN A 512 -30.11 58.04 0.54
C ASN A 512 -31.45 57.27 0.64
N PHE A 513 -31.96 56.79 -0.46
CA PHE A 513 -33.12 55.92 -0.47
C PHE A 513 -32.88 54.59 0.27
N LEU A 514 -31.74 53.95 0.03
CA LEU A 514 -31.32 52.73 0.74
C LEU A 514 -31.14 52.97 2.24
N ASP A 515 -30.67 54.15 2.63
CA ASP A 515 -30.56 54.57 4.06
C ASP A 515 -31.92 54.74 4.74
N LEU A 516 -32.96 55.14 3.99
CA LEU A 516 -34.32 55.32 4.50
C LEU A 516 -35.12 54.01 4.58
N GLU A 517 -34.90 53.12 3.64
CA GLU A 517 -35.70 51.89 3.50
C GLU A 517 -35.02 50.66 4.18
N ILE A 518 -33.74 50.74 4.51
CA ILE A 518 -33.05 49.65 5.17
C ILE A 518 -33.28 49.70 6.69
N PRO A 519 -33.71 48.58 7.32
CA PRO A 519 -33.91 48.52 8.77
C PRO A 519 -32.67 48.89 9.55
N ASN A 520 -32.84 49.61 10.67
CA ASN A 520 -31.78 50.17 11.50
C ASN A 520 -30.70 49.17 11.94
N ASN A 521 -31.03 47.91 11.99
CA ASN A 521 -30.09 46.82 12.39
C ASN A 521 -29.02 46.57 11.33
N TYR A 522 -29.23 46.94 10.07
CA TYR A 522 -28.30 46.72 8.96
C TYR A 522 -27.52 47.99 8.58
N GLN A 523 -28.00 49.17 8.95
CA GLN A 523 -27.35 50.45 8.65
C GLN A 523 -25.87 50.53 9.09
N PRO A 524 -25.45 50.04 10.29
CA PRO A 524 -24.05 50.11 10.70
C PRO A 524 -23.10 49.35 9.80
N TYR A 525 -23.58 48.25 9.19
CA TYR A 525 -22.77 47.42 8.27
C TYR A 525 -22.58 48.10 6.92
N ILE A 526 -23.54 48.90 6.47
CA ILE A 526 -23.49 49.60 5.18
C ILE A 526 -22.71 50.91 5.32
N LYS A 527 -22.91 51.69 6.41
CA LYS A 527 -22.22 52.97 6.61
C LYS A 527 -20.73 52.84 6.87
N ASN A 528 -20.28 51.71 7.41
CA ASN A 528 -18.86 51.46 7.68
C ASN A 528 -18.16 50.64 6.57
N SER A 529 -18.85 50.29 5.50
CA SER A 529 -18.25 49.58 4.40
C SER A 529 -17.49 50.51 3.46
N ASN A 530 -16.25 50.19 3.14
CA ASN A 530 -15.53 50.87 2.09
C ASN A 530 -16.14 50.51 0.71
N TYR A 531 -15.83 51.29 -0.30
CA TYR A 531 -16.36 51.12 -1.66
C TYR A 531 -16.21 49.66 -2.21
N SER A 532 -15.18 48.96 -1.86
CA SER A 532 -14.92 47.57 -2.22
C SER A 532 -15.93 46.62 -1.59
N LEU A 533 -16.27 46.82 -0.34
CA LEU A 533 -17.25 45.99 0.38
C LEU A 533 -18.68 46.29 -0.10
N PHE A 534 -18.99 47.54 -0.41
CA PHE A 534 -20.26 47.95 -0.98
C PHE A 534 -20.44 47.36 -2.38
N ASN A 535 -19.40 47.39 -3.19
CA ASN A 535 -19.42 46.80 -4.53
C ASN A 535 -19.51 45.28 -4.50
N SER A 536 -18.89 44.63 -3.51
CA SER A 536 -19.03 43.21 -3.26
C SER A 536 -20.44 42.83 -2.80
N PHE A 537 -21.04 43.67 -1.96
CA PHE A 537 -22.42 43.49 -1.49
C PHE A 537 -23.41 43.67 -2.66
N PHE A 538 -23.22 44.66 -3.50
CA PHE A 538 -24.05 44.91 -4.69
C PHE A 538 -23.88 43.79 -5.74
N LYS A 539 -22.68 43.29 -5.93
CA LYS A 539 -22.44 42.09 -6.76
C LYS A 539 -23.11 40.85 -6.22
N ILE A 540 -23.12 40.66 -4.92
CA ILE A 540 -23.84 39.56 -4.30
C ILE A 540 -25.35 39.74 -4.49
N PHE A 541 -25.88 40.96 -4.28
CA PHE A 541 -27.30 41.24 -4.43
C PHE A 541 -27.80 41.17 -5.89
N SER A 542 -27.00 41.63 -6.84
CA SER A 542 -27.35 41.51 -8.28
C SER A 542 -27.30 40.04 -8.75
N ASN A 543 -26.39 39.24 -8.18
CA ASN A 543 -26.35 37.81 -8.47
C ASN A 543 -27.45 37.00 -7.77
N ILE A 544 -28.05 37.56 -6.71
CA ILE A 544 -29.18 36.91 -5.99
C ILE A 544 -30.52 37.18 -6.71
N GLN A 545 -30.65 38.27 -7.47
CA GLN A 545 -31.89 38.57 -8.22
C GLN A 545 -32.22 37.53 -9.29
N ASP A 546 -31.24 36.82 -9.82
CA ASP A 546 -31.41 35.78 -10.84
C ASP A 546 -31.45 34.35 -10.25
N ILE A 547 -31.35 34.20 -8.93
CA ILE A 547 -31.41 32.89 -8.29
C ILE A 547 -32.74 32.77 -7.57
N ASP A 548 -33.56 31.85 -8.06
CA ASP A 548 -34.79 31.45 -7.37
C ASP A 548 -34.45 30.73 -6.07
N ILE A 549 -34.19 31.51 -5.02
CA ILE A 549 -33.82 31.00 -3.72
C ILE A 549 -35.06 30.47 -3.02
N ASN A 550 -35.18 29.16 -2.92
CA ASN A 550 -36.23 28.51 -2.16
C ASN A 550 -36.25 29.09 -0.72
N PRO A 551 -37.38 29.63 -0.24
CA PRO A 551 -37.51 30.29 1.07
C PRO A 551 -37.01 29.45 2.25
N LYS A 552 -36.97 28.13 2.13
CA LYS A 552 -36.40 27.21 3.13
C LYS A 552 -34.90 27.45 3.42
N TYR A 553 -34.14 27.99 2.48
CA TYR A 553 -32.73 28.32 2.72
C TYR A 553 -32.51 29.63 3.48
N LEU A 554 -33.53 30.53 3.48
CA LEU A 554 -33.49 31.75 4.28
C LEU A 554 -33.64 31.47 5.79
N GLU A 555 -34.27 30.37 6.17
CA GLU A 555 -34.38 29.93 7.57
C GLU A 555 -33.02 29.53 8.15
N ILE A 556 -32.08 29.06 7.35
CA ILE A 556 -30.72 28.68 7.80
C ILE A 556 -29.95 29.89 8.28
N PHE A 557 -30.21 31.08 7.75
CA PHE A 557 -29.56 32.33 8.15
C PHE A 557 -30.19 32.99 9.38
N SER A 558 -31.38 32.55 9.79
CA SER A 558 -32.07 33.09 10.98
C SER A 558 -31.65 32.40 12.28
N TYR A 559 -31.02 31.25 12.21
CA TYR A 559 -30.66 30.40 13.36
C TYR A 559 -29.19 30.50 13.78
N ASN A 560 -28.72 31.57 14.32
CA ASN A 560 -27.39 31.74 14.95
C ASN A 560 -26.34 32.51 14.11
N LYS A 561 -26.25 33.80 14.43
CA LYS A 561 -25.33 34.75 13.75
C LYS A 561 -23.85 34.33 13.78
N THR A 562 -23.39 33.63 14.83
CA THR A 562 -22.00 33.23 14.98
C THR A 562 -21.63 32.02 14.11
N ASN A 563 -22.52 31.05 13.98
CA ASN A 563 -22.27 29.86 13.15
C ASN A 563 -22.39 30.15 11.63
N ALA A 564 -23.34 31.02 11.25
CA ALA A 564 -23.53 31.37 9.84
C ALA A 564 -22.31 32.11 9.27
N THR A 565 -21.71 33.01 10.04
CA THR A 565 -20.50 33.72 9.60
C THR A 565 -19.28 32.79 9.52
N GLN A 566 -19.20 31.81 10.41
CA GLN A 566 -18.12 30.82 10.41
C GLN A 566 -18.26 29.87 9.23
N THR A 567 -19.46 29.37 8.96
CA THR A 567 -19.76 28.51 7.81
C THR A 567 -19.58 29.25 6.48
N LEU A 568 -19.97 30.52 6.40
CA LEU A 568 -19.74 31.36 5.21
C LEU A 568 -18.24 31.59 4.96
N ASN A 569 -17.46 31.80 6.02
CA ASN A 569 -16.01 31.95 5.90
C ASN A 569 -15.34 30.63 5.48
N GLU A 570 -15.82 29.50 5.97
CA GLU A 570 -15.34 28.17 5.54
C GLU A 570 -15.68 27.90 4.07
N ILE A 571 -16.88 28.26 3.62
CA ILE A 571 -17.28 28.14 2.21
C ILE A 571 -16.46 29.09 1.31
N LEU A 572 -16.21 30.32 1.77
CA LEU A 572 -15.37 31.28 1.04
C LEU A 572 -13.93 30.79 0.94
N LEU A 573 -13.38 30.24 2.02
CA LEU A 573 -12.04 29.64 2.04
C LEU A 573 -11.94 28.42 1.13
N GLN A 574 -12.99 27.59 1.06
CA GLN A 574 -13.05 26.49 0.11
C GLN A 574 -13.17 26.99 -1.33
N LYS A 575 -13.98 28.01 -1.57
CA LYS A 575 -14.09 28.65 -2.89
C LYS A 575 -12.76 29.23 -3.34
N GLU A 576 -12.03 29.94 -2.47
CA GLU A 576 -10.71 30.49 -2.80
C GLU A 576 -9.68 29.40 -3.11
N LYS A 577 -9.77 28.23 -2.47
CA LYS A 577 -8.90 27.07 -2.77
C LYS A 577 -9.22 26.43 -4.12
N ILE A 578 -10.48 26.38 -4.49
CA ILE A 578 -10.95 25.72 -5.71
C ILE A 578 -10.93 26.68 -6.91
N GLN A 579 -11.01 28.00 -6.67
CA GLN A 579 -11.05 28.99 -7.74
C GLN A 579 -9.86 28.92 -8.70
N PRO A 580 -8.61 28.74 -8.24
CA PRO A 580 -7.48 28.57 -9.16
C PRO A 580 -7.61 27.34 -10.06
N ASP A 581 -8.19 26.26 -9.53
CA ASP A 581 -8.40 25.04 -10.32
C ASP A 581 -9.51 25.23 -11.33
N ILE A 582 -10.57 25.93 -10.96
CA ILE A 582 -11.66 26.31 -11.88
C ILE A 582 -11.14 27.24 -12.96
N ASP A 583 -10.36 28.26 -12.60
CA ASP A 583 -9.78 29.21 -13.55
C ASP A 583 -8.78 28.51 -14.48
N TRP A 584 -8.01 27.55 -13.97
CA TRP A 584 -7.13 26.72 -14.75
C TRP A 584 -7.89 25.83 -15.76
N ILE A 585 -9.00 25.22 -15.32
CA ILE A 585 -9.88 24.42 -16.16
C ILE A 585 -10.56 25.31 -17.22
N LEU A 586 -11.14 26.45 -16.83
CA LEU A 586 -11.82 27.37 -17.73
C LEU A 586 -10.87 28.02 -18.75
N SER A 587 -9.58 28.15 -18.40
CA SER A 587 -8.56 28.65 -19.35
C SER A 587 -8.20 27.64 -20.45
N ARG A 588 -8.48 26.36 -20.24
CA ARG A 588 -8.09 25.27 -21.14
C ARG A 588 -9.25 24.53 -21.78
N TYR A 589 -10.44 24.61 -21.20
CA TYR A 589 -11.63 23.90 -21.65
C TYR A 589 -12.79 24.88 -21.83
N ASN A 590 -13.63 24.62 -22.82
CA ASN A 590 -14.76 25.50 -23.14
C ASN A 590 -15.79 25.47 -21.99
N GLN A 591 -16.42 26.61 -21.69
CA GLN A 591 -17.40 26.79 -20.58
C GLN A 591 -18.58 25.80 -20.53
N ASN A 592 -18.81 25.05 -21.59
CA ASN A 592 -19.92 24.06 -21.69
C ASN A 592 -19.70 22.74 -20.94
N ILE A 593 -18.64 22.60 -20.14
CA ILE A 593 -18.39 21.37 -19.34
C ILE A 593 -19.15 21.40 -18.01
N PHE A 594 -19.66 22.56 -17.59
CA PHE A 594 -20.33 22.73 -16.30
C PHE A 594 -21.86 22.92 -16.39
N ASN A 595 -22.46 22.77 -17.57
CA ASN A 595 -23.91 22.76 -17.77
C ASN A 595 -24.45 21.35 -17.89
#